data_34c86c84bc83f1cf73960e62eb9c6a7d
#
_entry.id   34c86c84bc83f1cf73960e62eb9c6a7d
#
_cell.length_a   1.000
_cell.length_b   1.000
_cell.length_c   1.000
_cell.angle_alpha   90.00
_cell.angle_beta   90.00
_cell.angle_gamma   90.00
#
_symmetry.space_group_name_H-M   'P 1'
#
loop_
_entity.id
_entity.type
_entity.pdbx_description
1 polymer ?
#
loop_
_entity_poly.entity_id
_entity_poly.type
_entity_poly.pdbx_seq_one_letter_code
_entity_poly.pdbx_strand_id
1 'polypeptide(L)'
;MKSWMLCLLLPLLAFQERSYTIGEVMRNARQLHNDSTAVKITGYVTKKLRNNNYLFEDRTAEIQVDIDPKFLPQRPFTDREEVTIKALVEYDINKPVTLKVSQPLKND
;
A
#
# COMPACT_ATOMS: atom_id res chain seq x y z
N MET A 1 -19.03 -36.85 -3.64
CA MET A 1 -19.60 -36.01 -2.65
C MET A 1 -18.60 -35.18 -1.85
N LYS A 2 -17.45 -35.65 -1.68
CA LYS A 2 -16.46 -34.89 -0.96
C LYS A 2 -15.77 -33.85 -1.77
N SER A 3 -15.76 -34.04 -3.09
CA SER A 3 -15.08 -33.12 -3.96
C SER A 3 -15.69 -31.73 -3.96
N TRP A 4 -16.96 -31.61 -3.66
CA TRP A 4 -17.56 -30.29 -3.67
C TRP A 4 -17.05 -29.41 -2.54
N MET A 5 -16.46 -29.98 -1.54
CA MET A 5 -15.89 -29.17 -0.46
C MET A 5 -14.67 -28.39 -0.94
N LEU A 6 -13.98 -28.92 -1.91
CA LEU A 6 -12.82 -28.23 -2.45
C LEU A 6 -13.19 -26.93 -3.15
N CYS A 7 -14.34 -26.91 -3.76
CA CYS A 7 -14.77 -25.71 -4.47
C CYS A 7 -14.97 -24.53 -3.56
N LEU A 8 -15.27 -24.79 -2.29
CA LEU A 8 -15.51 -23.73 -1.34
C LEU A 8 -14.27 -22.95 -1.00
N LEU A 9 -13.11 -23.54 -1.21
CA LEU A 9 -11.87 -22.89 -0.87
C LEU A 9 -11.36 -21.97 -1.97
N LEU A 10 -11.78 -22.20 -3.18
CA LEU A 10 -11.28 -21.43 -4.32
C LEU A 10 -11.59 -19.94 -4.24
N PRO A 11 -12.81 -19.55 -3.89
CA PRO A 11 -13.11 -18.11 -3.81
C PRO A 11 -12.25 -17.37 -2.82
N LEU A 12 -11.84 -18.05 -1.75
CA LEU A 12 -11.03 -17.41 -0.73
C LEU A 12 -9.65 -17.02 -1.28
N LEU A 13 -9.11 -17.82 -2.15
CA LEU A 13 -7.80 -17.54 -2.72
C LEU A 13 -7.82 -16.32 -3.63
N ALA A 14 -8.96 -16.07 -4.26
CA ALA A 14 -9.07 -14.98 -5.20
C ALA A 14 -8.96 -13.62 -4.54
N PHE A 15 -9.17 -13.53 -3.24
CA PHE A 15 -9.19 -12.26 -2.52
C PHE A 15 -7.95 -12.03 -1.67
N GLN A 16 -6.92 -12.84 -1.85
CA GLN A 16 -5.70 -12.64 -1.10
C GLN A 16 -4.98 -11.39 -1.57
N GLU A 17 -4.57 -10.59 -0.62
CA GLU A 17 -3.77 -9.42 -0.88
C GLU A 17 -2.30 -9.76 -0.68
N ARG A 18 -1.45 -9.10 -1.44
CA ARG A 18 -0.03 -9.34 -1.32
C ARG A 18 0.63 -8.23 -0.53
N SER A 19 1.51 -8.63 0.37
CA SER A 19 2.34 -7.69 1.10
C SER A 19 3.63 -7.46 0.34
N TYR A 20 4.04 -6.19 0.27
CA TYR A 20 5.22 -5.79 -0.45
C TYR A 20 6.09 -4.93 0.44
N THR A 21 7.38 -4.88 0.16
CA THR A 21 8.24 -3.82 0.68
C THR A 21 8.25 -2.67 -0.32
N ILE A 22 8.62 -1.49 0.14
CA ILE A 22 8.73 -0.34 -0.76
C ILE A 22 9.75 -0.63 -1.87
N GLY A 23 10.86 -1.26 -1.52
CA GLY A 23 11.87 -1.61 -2.52
C GLY A 23 11.31 -2.53 -3.62
N GLU A 24 10.49 -3.50 -3.23
CA GLU A 24 9.85 -4.38 -4.21
C GLU A 24 8.90 -3.61 -5.11
N VAL A 25 8.13 -2.70 -4.53
CA VAL A 25 7.21 -1.88 -5.31
C VAL A 25 7.97 -1.05 -6.34
N MET A 26 9.07 -0.46 -5.92
CA MET A 26 9.85 0.39 -6.82
C MET A 26 10.47 -0.41 -7.95
N ARG A 27 10.91 -1.63 -7.68
CA ARG A 27 11.49 -2.48 -8.72
C ARG A 27 10.45 -2.96 -9.72
N ASN A 28 9.21 -3.12 -9.28
CA ASN A 28 8.13 -3.66 -10.11
C ASN A 28 7.04 -2.64 -10.40
N ALA A 29 7.34 -1.36 -10.26
CA ALA A 29 6.35 -0.31 -10.30
C ALA A 29 5.56 -0.29 -11.59
N ARG A 30 6.24 -0.44 -12.71
CA ARG A 30 5.58 -0.40 -14.02
C ARG A 30 4.52 -1.48 -14.15
N GLN A 31 4.87 -2.70 -13.78
CA GLN A 31 3.94 -3.82 -13.89
C GLN A 31 2.81 -3.68 -12.89
N LEU A 32 3.12 -3.31 -11.66
CA LEU A 32 2.09 -3.13 -10.63
C LEU A 32 1.10 -2.06 -11.03
N HIS A 33 1.58 -0.99 -11.64
CA HIS A 33 0.72 0.07 -12.15
C HIS A 33 -0.16 -0.44 -13.29
N ASN A 34 0.44 -1.12 -14.26
CA ASN A 34 -0.30 -1.60 -15.42
C ASN A 34 -1.38 -2.62 -15.05
N ASP A 35 -1.09 -3.44 -14.05
CA ASP A 35 -2.03 -4.46 -13.59
C ASP A 35 -3.04 -3.92 -12.59
N SER A 36 -2.92 -2.65 -12.20
CA SER A 36 -3.76 -2.05 -11.16
C SER A 36 -3.74 -2.87 -9.87
N THR A 37 -2.58 -3.39 -9.52
CA THR A 37 -2.42 -4.21 -8.34
C THR A 37 -2.41 -3.36 -7.09
N ALA A 38 -3.28 -3.68 -6.14
CA ALA A 38 -3.23 -3.04 -4.83
C ALA A 38 -2.11 -3.66 -4.02
N VAL A 39 -1.27 -2.81 -3.44
CA VAL A 39 -0.15 -3.29 -2.64
C VAL A 39 -0.41 -2.95 -1.17
N LYS A 40 0.00 -3.85 -0.29
CA LYS A 40 -0.10 -3.68 1.14
C LYS A 40 1.31 -3.52 1.70
N ILE A 41 1.58 -2.41 2.36
CA ILE A 41 2.92 -2.11 2.85
C ILE A 41 2.84 -1.65 4.30
N THR A 42 3.74 -2.16 5.11
CA THR A 42 3.87 -1.75 6.50
C THR A 42 5.13 -0.92 6.67
N GLY A 43 5.00 0.23 7.31
CA GLY A 43 6.12 1.12 7.50
C GLY A 43 5.74 2.31 8.36
N TYR A 44 6.44 3.42 8.14
CA TYR A 44 6.31 4.62 8.97
C TYR A 44 6.08 5.84 8.10
N VAL A 45 5.14 6.68 8.50
CA VAL A 45 4.94 7.97 7.88
C VAL A 45 5.85 8.94 8.60
N THR A 46 6.91 9.37 7.93
CA THR A 46 7.98 10.12 8.59
C THR A 46 7.86 11.62 8.44
N LYS A 47 7.12 12.09 7.43
CA LYS A 47 7.04 13.52 7.19
C LYS A 47 5.81 13.84 6.35
N LYS A 48 5.15 14.94 6.67
CA LYS A 48 4.09 15.47 5.82
C LYS A 48 4.69 16.47 4.83
N LEU A 49 4.35 16.30 3.58
CA LEU A 49 4.76 17.19 2.52
C LEU A 49 3.60 18.14 2.19
N ARG A 50 3.54 18.60 0.95
CA ARG A 50 2.47 19.48 0.51
C ARG A 50 1.17 18.72 0.30
N ASN A 51 0.06 19.40 0.51
CA ASN A 51 -1.28 18.86 0.26
C ASN A 51 -1.45 17.55 1.03
N ASN A 52 -1.80 16.50 0.35
CA ASN A 52 -2.05 15.20 0.96
C ASN A 52 -0.88 14.24 0.81
N ASN A 53 0.29 14.76 0.52
CA ASN A 53 1.46 13.93 0.29
C ASN A 53 2.30 13.78 1.56
N TYR A 54 2.81 12.57 1.74
CA TYR A 54 3.62 12.21 2.89
C TYR A 54 4.80 11.38 2.45
N LEU A 55 5.86 11.37 3.23
CA LEU A 55 6.94 10.41 3.06
C LEU A 55 6.64 9.18 3.88
N PHE A 56 6.79 8.03 3.27
CA PHE A 56 6.53 6.74 3.89
C PHE A 56 7.77 5.89 3.69
N GLU A 57 8.25 5.26 4.76
CA GLU A 57 9.46 4.46 4.65
C GLU A 57 9.34 3.14 5.39
N ASP A 58 10.08 2.17 4.90
CA ASP A 58 10.32 0.91 5.59
C ASP A 58 11.81 0.67 5.58
N ARG A 59 12.23 -0.54 5.87
CA ARG A 59 13.66 -0.84 5.91
C ARG A 59 14.33 -0.87 4.56
N THR A 60 13.56 -0.91 3.49
CA THR A 60 14.11 -1.10 2.15
C THR A 60 14.23 0.20 1.38
N ALA A 61 13.34 1.17 1.62
CA ALA A 61 13.34 2.40 0.84
C ALA A 61 12.35 3.40 1.42
N GLU A 62 12.27 4.54 0.77
CA GLU A 62 11.34 5.61 1.09
C GLU A 62 10.57 5.97 -0.17
N ILE A 63 9.31 6.31 -0.03
CA ILE A 63 8.46 6.63 -1.16
C ILE A 63 7.44 7.68 -0.75
N GLN A 64 7.01 8.48 -1.71
CA GLN A 64 5.98 9.48 -1.47
C GLN A 64 4.61 8.84 -1.64
N VAL A 65 3.71 9.12 -0.70
CA VAL A 65 2.34 8.58 -0.74
C VAL A 65 1.35 9.72 -0.67
N ASP A 66 0.24 9.55 -1.39
CA ASP A 66 -0.89 10.47 -1.36
C ASP A 66 -1.96 9.82 -0.47
N ILE A 67 -2.31 10.51 0.63
CA ILE A 67 -3.29 10.01 1.58
C ILE A 67 -4.43 11.01 1.67
N ASP A 68 -5.59 10.64 1.13
CA ASP A 68 -6.79 11.46 1.26
C ASP A 68 -7.12 11.59 2.75
N PRO A 69 -7.51 12.79 3.22
CA PRO A 69 -7.84 12.96 4.64
C PRO A 69 -8.87 11.97 5.19
N LYS A 70 -9.79 11.50 4.35
CA LYS A 70 -10.79 10.53 4.80
C LYS A 70 -10.18 9.19 5.20
N PHE A 71 -8.95 8.90 4.78
CA PHE A 71 -8.27 7.67 5.12
C PHE A 71 -7.35 7.79 6.32
N LEU A 72 -7.19 8.99 6.85
CA LEU A 72 -6.38 9.20 8.04
C LEU A 72 -7.13 8.75 9.28
N PRO A 73 -6.44 8.19 10.28
CA PRO A 73 -7.11 7.83 11.53
C PRO A 73 -7.57 9.09 12.27
N GLN A 74 -8.61 8.93 13.08
CA GLN A 74 -9.10 10.05 13.86
C GLN A 74 -8.09 10.50 14.91
N ARG A 75 -7.36 9.55 15.44
CA ARG A 75 -6.31 9.80 16.40
C ARG A 75 -5.01 10.12 15.64
N PRO A 76 -4.31 11.19 16.01
CA PRO A 76 -3.02 11.46 15.37
C PRO A 76 -2.05 10.30 15.58
N PHE A 77 -1.21 10.07 14.61
CA PHE A 77 -0.16 9.08 14.73
C PHE A 77 1.20 9.77 14.61
N THR A 78 2.22 9.14 15.15
CA THR A 78 3.56 9.70 15.14
C THR A 78 4.40 9.00 14.08
N ASP A 79 5.57 9.57 13.80
CA ASP A 79 6.52 8.97 12.87
C ASP A 79 7.18 7.72 13.45
N ARG A 80 6.87 7.37 14.68
CA ARG A 80 7.38 6.16 15.32
C ARG A 80 6.35 5.05 15.39
N GLU A 81 5.14 5.31 14.94
CA GLU A 81 4.10 4.29 14.91
C GLU A 81 4.12 3.59 13.56
N GLU A 82 4.14 2.27 13.63
CA GLU A 82 4.06 1.48 12.42
C GLU A 82 2.63 1.49 11.91
N VAL A 83 2.47 1.75 10.62
CA VAL A 83 1.16 1.74 9.99
C VAL A 83 1.22 0.86 8.76
N THR A 84 0.06 0.31 8.41
CA THR A 84 -0.08 -0.48 7.18
C THR A 84 -0.98 0.28 6.23
N ILE A 85 -0.51 0.45 5.01
CA ILE A 85 -1.28 1.11 3.97
C ILE A 85 -1.63 0.12 2.88
N LYS A 86 -2.77 0.36 2.23
CA LYS A 86 -3.13 -0.30 0.98
C LYS A 86 -3.20 0.78 -0.07
N ALA A 87 -2.50 0.58 -1.16
CA ALA A 87 -2.33 1.64 -2.14
C ALA A 87 -2.21 1.10 -3.55
N LEU A 88 -2.45 1.98 -4.50
CA LEU A 88 -2.18 1.72 -5.89
C LEU A 88 -0.89 2.40 -6.29
N VAL A 89 -0.14 1.76 -7.15
CA VAL A 89 1.14 2.28 -7.63
C VAL A 89 0.90 3.26 -8.76
N GLU A 90 1.45 4.45 -8.61
CA GLU A 90 1.42 5.47 -9.67
C GLU A 90 2.77 5.48 -10.36
N TYR A 91 2.75 5.18 -11.64
CA TYR A 91 3.98 5.08 -12.43
C TYR A 91 3.89 5.98 -13.65
N ASP A 92 4.91 6.81 -13.83
CA ASP A 92 5.07 7.64 -15.01
C ASP A 92 6.56 7.67 -15.30
N ILE A 93 6.94 7.46 -16.55
CA ILE A 93 8.35 7.33 -16.90
C ILE A 93 9.15 8.60 -16.57
N ASN A 94 8.49 9.73 -16.49
CA ASN A 94 9.17 11.01 -16.24
C ASN A 94 9.06 11.48 -14.80
N LYS A 95 8.51 10.69 -13.91
CA LYS A 95 8.29 11.08 -12.52
C LYS A 95 8.70 9.97 -11.58
N PRO A 96 9.04 10.32 -10.34
CA PRO A 96 9.29 9.28 -9.33
C PRO A 96 8.04 8.44 -9.10
N VAL A 97 8.24 7.19 -8.75
CA VAL A 97 7.15 6.31 -8.37
C VAL A 97 6.51 6.82 -7.09
N THR A 98 5.19 6.88 -7.07
CA THR A 98 4.44 7.28 -5.88
C THR A 98 3.34 6.28 -5.63
N LEU A 99 2.71 6.38 -4.45
CA LEU A 99 1.59 5.54 -4.08
C LEU A 99 0.39 6.40 -3.80
N LYS A 100 -0.79 5.87 -4.12
CA LYS A 100 -2.05 6.51 -3.77
C LYS A 100 -2.81 5.57 -2.85
N VAL A 101 -2.95 5.97 -1.60
CA VAL A 101 -3.65 5.17 -0.61
C VAL A 101 -5.11 5.03 -1.00
N SER A 102 -5.63 3.81 -0.94
CA SER A 102 -6.97 3.49 -1.41
C SER A 102 -7.91 3.04 -0.30
N GLN A 103 -7.41 2.85 0.92
CA GLN A 103 -8.23 2.42 2.05
C GLN A 103 -7.70 3.08 3.32
N PRO A 104 -8.52 3.13 4.38
CA PRO A 104 -8.07 3.71 5.64
C PRO A 104 -6.80 3.06 6.15
N LEU A 105 -5.93 3.88 6.73
CA LEU A 105 -4.70 3.39 7.33
C LEU A 105 -5.01 2.54 8.56
N LYS A 106 -4.18 1.54 8.78
CA LYS A 106 -4.27 0.71 9.98
C LYS A 106 -2.99 0.85 10.77
N ASN A 107 -3.13 1.06 12.05
CA ASN A 107 -2.01 1.05 12.95
C ASN A 107 -2.28 -0.01 14.01
N ASP A 108 -1.42 -0.99 14.06
CA ASP A 108 -1.58 -2.10 14.98
C ASP A 108 -0.86 -1.85 16.29
#